data_9d27ec1e6de285c53df89473bd70728c
#
_entry.id   9d27ec1e6de285c53df89473bd70728c
#
_cell.length_a   1.000
_cell.length_b   1.000
_cell.length_c   1.000
_cell.angle_alpha   90.00
_cell.angle_beta   90.00
_cell.angle_gamma   90.00
#
_symmetry.space_group_name_H-M   'P 1'
#
loop_
_entity.id
_entity.type
_entity.pdbx_description
1 polymer ?
#
loop_
_entity_poly.entity_id
_entity_poly.type
_entity_poly.pdbx_seq_one_letter_code
_entity_poly.pdbx_strand_id
1 'polypeptide(L)'
;PKGTYAKAIATPGGSGAIHHVIYNYVEKDEKYLIPDWCWGPYREMGVECGREYVQYKMFNENNEFDTAAIIEQSKELLKTQDGLVTFFNTPAHNPSGYTMTNEDWKALTDYYREAAEDKSKRIIVLWDMAYTDYAGDKDEVREFLKYFDDMPKNMLLLVAFSMSKSFLIYGMRSGALIGVSTSKEVIDEFDCTITYSNRATWSNGSRGAQKVLAEVMADPALKERTDKERQEYADLIAKRAKIFCDEAKEVGLPILPY
;
A
#
# COMPACT_ATOMS: atom_id res chain seq x y z
N PRO A 1 12.39 -4.61 -5.56
CA PRO A 1 12.49 -4.90 -7.01
C PRO A 1 13.91 -4.67 -7.55
N LYS A 2 14.32 -5.46 -8.57
CA LYS A 2 15.63 -5.33 -9.20
C LYS A 2 15.65 -4.12 -10.14
N GLY A 3 16.87 -3.59 -10.40
CA GLY A 3 17.06 -2.47 -11.31
C GLY A 3 16.46 -1.15 -10.82
N THR A 4 16.19 -1.02 -9.49
CA THR A 4 15.50 0.13 -8.93
C THR A 4 16.36 0.89 -7.92
N TYR A 5 16.05 2.19 -7.76
CA TYR A 5 16.46 3.04 -6.65
C TYR A 5 15.32 3.14 -5.64
N ALA A 6 15.63 3.35 -4.37
CA ALA A 6 14.62 3.54 -3.34
C ALA A 6 15.05 4.60 -2.32
N LYS A 7 14.07 5.33 -1.80
CA LYS A 7 14.22 6.26 -0.66
C LYS A 7 13.04 6.11 0.28
N ALA A 8 13.28 6.31 1.56
CA ALA A 8 12.25 6.26 2.60
C ALA A 8 12.25 7.55 3.40
N ILE A 9 11.08 8.14 3.56
CA ILE A 9 10.86 9.36 4.35
C ILE A 9 9.92 9.01 5.49
N ALA A 10 10.32 9.31 6.72
CA ALA A 10 9.50 9.05 7.90
C ALA A 10 8.22 9.90 7.90
N THR A 11 7.10 9.28 8.27
CA THR A 11 5.79 9.92 8.33
C THR A 11 5.07 9.61 9.65
N PRO A 12 4.05 10.39 10.06
CA PRO A 12 3.24 10.07 11.24
C PRO A 12 2.29 8.89 10.95
N GLY A 13 2.86 7.66 10.93
CA GLY A 13 2.18 6.42 10.58
C GLY A 13 1.92 6.28 9.09
N GLY A 14 1.24 5.19 8.70
CA GLY A 14 0.79 4.98 7.32
C GLY A 14 -0.17 6.07 6.84
N SER A 15 -0.97 6.67 7.73
CA SER A 15 -1.85 7.79 7.38
C SER A 15 -1.09 8.98 6.81
N GLY A 16 0.04 9.35 7.42
CA GLY A 16 0.87 10.43 6.89
C GLY A 16 1.50 10.09 5.53
N ALA A 17 1.86 8.83 5.32
CA ALA A 17 2.34 8.37 4.02
C ALA A 17 1.27 8.51 2.94
N ILE A 18 0.05 8.05 3.21
CA ILE A 18 -1.08 8.11 2.29
C ILE A 18 -1.49 9.57 2.00
N HIS A 19 -1.54 10.42 3.05
CA HIS A 19 -1.79 11.85 2.88
C HIS A 19 -0.79 12.48 1.90
N HIS A 20 0.49 12.18 2.04
CA HIS A 20 1.51 12.68 1.11
C HIS A 20 1.32 12.19 -0.31
N VAL A 21 0.86 10.95 -0.51
CA VAL A 21 0.58 10.44 -1.85
C VAL A 21 -0.56 11.23 -2.49
N ILE A 22 -1.67 11.39 -1.78
CA ILE A 22 -2.83 12.14 -2.29
C ILE A 22 -2.46 13.60 -2.58
N TYR A 23 -1.77 14.25 -1.65
CA TYR A 23 -1.46 15.67 -1.78
C TYR A 23 -0.44 15.99 -2.87
N ASN A 24 0.62 15.16 -3.02
CA ASN A 24 1.75 15.48 -3.90
C ASN A 24 1.70 14.79 -5.27
N TYR A 25 0.92 13.71 -5.43
CA TYR A 25 0.93 12.89 -6.65
C TYR A 25 -0.40 12.86 -7.39
N VAL A 26 -1.46 13.43 -6.81
CA VAL A 26 -2.74 13.63 -7.50
C VAL A 26 -2.89 15.10 -7.79
N GLU A 27 -2.92 15.49 -9.06
CA GLU A 27 -3.15 16.89 -9.45
C GLU A 27 -4.57 17.34 -9.08
N LYS A 28 -4.82 18.67 -9.06
CA LYS A 28 -6.12 19.22 -8.62
C LYS A 28 -7.31 18.82 -9.49
N ASP A 29 -7.04 18.57 -10.74
CA ASP A 29 -8.00 18.19 -11.78
C ASP A 29 -7.93 16.69 -12.12
N GLU A 30 -7.07 15.94 -11.43
CA GLU A 30 -6.96 14.49 -11.55
C GLU A 30 -7.71 13.78 -10.41
N LYS A 31 -8.03 12.50 -10.66
CA LYS A 31 -8.67 11.60 -9.69
C LYS A 31 -7.77 10.41 -9.42
N TYR A 32 -7.70 10.01 -8.16
CA TYR A 32 -7.04 8.75 -7.80
C TYR A 32 -8.04 7.61 -7.69
N LEU A 33 -7.55 6.38 -7.83
CA LEU A 33 -8.35 5.17 -7.92
C LEU A 33 -8.21 4.34 -6.63
N ILE A 34 -9.34 4.08 -5.98
CA ILE A 34 -9.41 3.29 -4.73
C ILE A 34 -10.47 2.19 -4.86
N PRO A 35 -10.41 1.10 -4.08
CA PRO A 35 -11.48 0.11 -4.07
C PRO A 35 -12.77 0.68 -3.44
N ASP A 36 -13.92 0.16 -3.86
CA ASP A 36 -15.22 0.46 -3.25
C ASP A 36 -15.28 -0.03 -1.78
N TRP A 37 -14.68 -1.18 -1.51
CA TRP A 37 -14.39 -1.65 -0.16
C TRP A 37 -13.01 -1.14 0.25
N CYS A 38 -12.95 -0.13 1.11
CA CYS A 38 -11.68 0.47 1.50
C CYS A 38 -11.70 0.99 2.94
N TRP A 39 -10.51 1.19 3.47
CA TRP A 39 -10.33 1.97 4.69
C TRP A 39 -10.85 3.40 4.48
N GLY A 40 -11.91 3.79 5.24
CA GLY A 40 -12.63 5.06 5.05
C GLY A 40 -11.74 6.30 4.86
N PRO A 41 -10.65 6.44 5.63
CA PRO A 41 -9.76 7.59 5.50
C PRO A 41 -9.11 7.80 4.12
N TYR A 42 -9.08 6.82 3.22
CA TYR A 42 -8.67 7.08 1.84
C TYR A 42 -9.55 8.15 1.18
N ARG A 43 -10.84 8.11 1.43
CA ARG A 43 -11.83 9.09 0.92
C ARG A 43 -11.73 10.42 1.66
N GLU A 44 -11.65 10.35 2.99
CA GLU A 44 -11.61 11.53 3.86
C GLU A 44 -10.38 12.40 3.59
N MET A 45 -9.20 11.77 3.42
CA MET A 45 -7.97 12.48 3.07
C MET A 45 -8.05 13.14 1.70
N GLY A 46 -8.71 12.50 0.73
CA GLY A 46 -8.94 13.10 -0.59
C GLY A 46 -9.74 14.39 -0.48
N VAL A 47 -10.86 14.33 0.24
CA VAL A 47 -11.72 15.51 0.48
C VAL A 47 -10.94 16.62 1.19
N GLU A 48 -10.17 16.29 2.24
CA GLU A 48 -9.36 17.26 2.98
C GLU A 48 -8.27 17.88 2.11
N CYS A 49 -7.62 17.09 1.25
CA CYS A 49 -6.61 17.58 0.31
C CYS A 49 -7.21 18.31 -0.91
N GLY A 50 -8.54 18.38 -1.04
CA GLY A 50 -9.21 18.94 -2.22
C GLY A 50 -8.90 18.12 -3.48
N ARG A 51 -8.88 16.78 -3.37
CA ARG A 51 -8.67 15.83 -4.45
C ARG A 51 -9.90 14.93 -4.62
N GLU A 52 -10.22 14.63 -5.85
CA GLU A 52 -11.29 13.70 -6.19
C GLU A 52 -10.77 12.27 -6.31
N TYR A 53 -11.66 11.30 -6.14
CA TYR A 53 -11.37 9.88 -6.32
C TYR A 53 -12.45 9.20 -7.16
N VAL A 54 -12.08 8.08 -7.77
CA VAL A 54 -12.99 7.12 -8.39
C VAL A 54 -12.83 5.80 -7.67
N GLN A 55 -13.93 5.07 -7.54
CA GLN A 55 -13.91 3.75 -6.92
C GLN A 55 -14.01 2.66 -8.01
N TYR A 56 -13.12 1.68 -7.94
CA TYR A 56 -13.28 0.44 -8.69
C TYR A 56 -14.03 -0.59 -7.85
N LYS A 57 -14.78 -1.45 -8.52
CA LYS A 57 -15.42 -2.60 -7.88
C LYS A 57 -14.32 -3.61 -7.53
N MET A 58 -14.15 -3.89 -6.23
CA MET A 58 -13.06 -4.76 -5.76
C MET A 58 -13.33 -6.23 -6.05
N PHE A 59 -14.60 -6.66 -5.96
CA PHE A 59 -15.00 -8.05 -6.19
C PHE A 59 -16.07 -8.11 -7.28
N ASN A 60 -15.97 -9.13 -8.15
CA ASN A 60 -16.98 -9.45 -9.14
C ASN A 60 -18.19 -10.15 -8.50
N GLU A 61 -19.16 -10.56 -9.32
CA GLU A 61 -20.37 -11.24 -8.84
C GLU A 61 -20.13 -12.61 -8.21
N ASN A 62 -18.97 -13.21 -8.47
CA ASN A 62 -18.53 -14.49 -7.89
C ASN A 62 -17.71 -14.30 -6.59
N ASN A 63 -17.59 -13.07 -6.09
CA ASN A 63 -16.70 -12.69 -4.98
C ASN A 63 -15.20 -12.94 -5.26
N GLU A 64 -14.78 -12.91 -6.52
CA GLU A 64 -13.38 -12.95 -6.92
C GLU A 64 -12.86 -11.52 -7.11
N PHE A 65 -11.57 -11.30 -6.87
CA PHE A 65 -10.95 -9.99 -7.07
C PHE A 65 -11.01 -9.56 -8.54
N ASP A 66 -11.55 -8.37 -8.80
CA ASP A 66 -11.88 -7.91 -10.14
C ASP A 66 -10.77 -7.05 -10.75
N THR A 67 -9.69 -7.68 -11.21
CA THR A 67 -8.60 -7.00 -11.91
C THR A 67 -9.08 -6.32 -13.19
N ALA A 68 -10.11 -6.86 -13.85
CA ALA A 68 -10.65 -6.29 -15.08
C ALA A 68 -11.33 -4.95 -14.82
N ALA A 69 -12.11 -4.84 -13.74
CA ALA A 69 -12.73 -3.58 -13.34
C ALA A 69 -11.68 -2.49 -13.02
N ILE A 70 -10.57 -2.86 -12.38
CA ILE A 70 -9.47 -1.94 -12.09
C ILE A 70 -8.82 -1.42 -13.38
N ILE A 71 -8.55 -2.33 -14.31
CA ILE A 71 -7.95 -2.01 -15.61
C ILE A 71 -8.89 -1.11 -16.43
N GLU A 72 -10.18 -1.40 -16.46
CA GLU A 72 -11.17 -0.60 -17.16
C GLU A 72 -11.24 0.83 -16.60
N GLN A 73 -11.37 0.98 -15.28
CA GLN A 73 -11.38 2.29 -14.64
C GLN A 73 -10.07 3.06 -14.84
N SER A 74 -8.94 2.37 -14.83
CA SER A 74 -7.64 2.96 -15.12
C SER A 74 -7.57 3.50 -16.56
N LYS A 75 -8.09 2.74 -17.54
CA LYS A 75 -8.20 3.17 -18.94
C LYS A 75 -9.08 4.40 -19.10
N GLU A 76 -10.23 4.43 -18.42
CA GLU A 76 -11.13 5.59 -18.47
C GLU A 76 -10.47 6.85 -17.89
N LEU A 77 -9.79 6.73 -16.75
CA LEU A 77 -9.06 7.86 -16.15
C LEU A 77 -7.96 8.39 -17.10
N LEU A 78 -7.16 7.51 -17.67
CA LEU A 78 -6.05 7.90 -18.56
C LEU A 78 -6.48 8.54 -19.89
N LYS A 79 -7.79 8.50 -20.25
CA LYS A 79 -8.31 9.28 -21.39
C LYS A 79 -8.38 10.77 -21.09
N THR A 80 -8.52 11.16 -19.82
CA THR A 80 -8.80 12.55 -19.41
C THR A 80 -7.73 13.16 -18.50
N GLN A 81 -6.78 12.37 -18.03
CA GLN A 81 -5.72 12.81 -17.13
C GLN A 81 -4.38 12.11 -17.46
N ASP A 82 -3.27 12.68 -17.02
CA ASP A 82 -1.95 12.15 -17.28
C ASP A 82 -1.41 11.31 -16.12
N GLY A 83 -1.87 11.54 -14.91
CA GLY A 83 -1.52 10.77 -13.72
C GLY A 83 -2.53 9.66 -13.44
N LEU A 84 -2.06 8.43 -13.23
CA LEU A 84 -2.84 7.34 -12.65
C LEU A 84 -2.26 6.99 -11.30
N VAL A 85 -3.01 7.23 -10.24
CA VAL A 85 -2.62 6.86 -8.86
C VAL A 85 -3.62 5.83 -8.37
N THR A 86 -3.16 4.58 -8.20
CA THR A 86 -4.01 3.46 -7.77
C THR A 86 -3.57 2.93 -6.40
N PHE A 87 -4.54 2.72 -5.51
CA PHE A 87 -4.30 2.27 -4.14
C PHE A 87 -4.61 0.79 -3.97
N PHE A 88 -3.68 0.07 -3.36
CA PHE A 88 -3.83 -1.33 -2.96
C PHE A 88 -3.47 -1.51 -1.49
N ASN A 89 -4.44 -1.89 -0.67
CA ASN A 89 -4.21 -2.34 0.69
C ASN A 89 -4.20 -3.87 0.68
N THR A 90 -3.01 -4.45 0.66
CA THR A 90 -2.78 -5.89 0.59
C THR A 90 -1.37 -6.20 1.12
N PRO A 91 -1.10 -7.38 1.65
CA PRO A 91 -2.03 -8.45 1.99
C PRO A 91 -2.94 -8.12 3.19
N ALA A 92 -3.91 -8.98 3.46
CA ALA A 92 -4.87 -8.81 4.54
C ALA A 92 -5.62 -7.47 4.50
N HIS A 93 -6.29 -7.22 3.38
CA HIS A 93 -7.05 -6.00 3.09
C HIS A 93 -8.04 -5.62 4.19
N ASN A 94 -8.04 -4.35 4.57
CA ASN A 94 -9.04 -3.80 5.48
C ASN A 94 -10.18 -3.13 4.68
N PRO A 95 -11.44 -3.67 4.71
CA PRO A 95 -11.98 -4.56 5.77
C PRO A 95 -12.15 -6.04 5.37
N SER A 96 -11.85 -6.47 4.15
CA SER A 96 -12.27 -7.78 3.65
C SER A 96 -11.39 -8.96 4.10
N GLY A 97 -10.16 -8.72 4.54
CA GLY A 97 -9.16 -9.76 4.81
C GLY A 97 -8.49 -10.31 3.54
N TYR A 98 -8.95 -9.93 2.35
CA TYR A 98 -8.43 -10.45 1.09
C TYR A 98 -6.94 -10.16 0.88
N THR A 99 -6.23 -11.13 0.34
CA THR A 99 -4.84 -10.98 -0.09
C THR A 99 -4.77 -11.18 -1.60
N MET A 100 -4.29 -10.19 -2.32
CA MET A 100 -4.11 -10.28 -3.77
C MET A 100 -3.13 -11.40 -4.11
N THR A 101 -3.49 -12.19 -5.11
CA THR A 101 -2.66 -13.28 -5.63
C THR A 101 -1.51 -12.76 -6.50
N ASN A 102 -0.54 -13.61 -6.78
CA ASN A 102 0.51 -13.29 -7.75
C ASN A 102 -0.04 -13.06 -9.16
N GLU A 103 -1.13 -13.76 -9.52
CA GLU A 103 -1.83 -13.59 -10.79
C GLU A 103 -2.50 -12.23 -10.90
N ASP A 104 -3.15 -11.76 -9.82
CA ASP A 104 -3.74 -10.42 -9.76
C ASP A 104 -2.68 -9.33 -9.97
N TRP A 105 -1.58 -9.44 -9.23
CA TRP A 105 -0.46 -8.51 -9.35
C TRP A 105 0.16 -8.53 -10.74
N LYS A 106 0.32 -9.72 -11.32
CA LYS A 106 0.86 -9.87 -12.67
C LYS A 106 -0.03 -9.18 -13.70
N ALA A 107 -1.34 -9.44 -13.66
CA ALA A 107 -2.29 -8.86 -14.60
C ALA A 107 -2.29 -7.33 -14.53
N LEU A 108 -2.28 -6.77 -13.31
CA LEU A 108 -2.25 -5.33 -13.10
C LEU A 108 -0.93 -4.70 -13.52
N THR A 109 0.20 -5.31 -13.17
CA THR A 109 1.52 -4.75 -13.53
C THR A 109 1.79 -4.86 -15.01
N ASP A 110 1.31 -5.90 -15.70
CA ASP A 110 1.39 -6.01 -17.16
C ASP A 110 0.62 -4.85 -17.82
N TYR A 111 -0.60 -4.56 -17.36
CA TYR A 111 -1.37 -3.41 -17.84
C TYR A 111 -0.67 -2.06 -17.53
N TYR A 112 -0.14 -1.87 -16.32
CA TYR A 112 0.56 -0.63 -15.97
C TYR A 112 1.82 -0.41 -16.81
N ARG A 113 2.52 -1.48 -17.19
CA ARG A 113 3.65 -1.41 -18.13
C ARG A 113 3.18 -1.01 -19.53
N GLU A 114 2.06 -1.57 -20.01
CA GLU A 114 1.43 -1.18 -21.28
C GLU A 114 1.05 0.31 -21.25
N ALA A 115 0.35 0.74 -20.20
CA ALA A 115 -0.04 2.16 -20.05
C ALA A 115 1.17 3.10 -19.98
N ALA A 116 2.29 2.65 -19.42
CA ALA A 116 3.54 3.39 -19.33
C ALA A 116 4.35 3.44 -20.66
N GLU A 117 3.88 2.78 -21.72
CA GLU A 117 4.46 2.96 -23.08
C GLU A 117 4.26 4.39 -23.57
N ASP A 118 3.13 5.01 -23.22
CA ASP A 118 2.91 6.44 -23.37
C ASP A 118 3.72 7.21 -22.32
N LYS A 119 4.79 7.87 -22.77
CA LYS A 119 5.73 8.59 -21.88
C LYS A 119 5.16 9.88 -21.31
N SER A 120 4.02 10.35 -21.79
CA SER A 120 3.29 11.47 -21.18
C SER A 120 2.53 11.05 -19.93
N LYS A 121 2.27 9.76 -19.73
CA LYS A 121 1.55 9.24 -18.57
C LYS A 121 2.47 8.96 -17.39
N ARG A 122 1.97 9.21 -16.18
CA ARG A 122 2.61 8.91 -14.90
C ARG A 122 1.82 7.80 -14.21
N ILE A 123 2.41 6.63 -14.04
CA ILE A 123 1.76 5.47 -13.43
C ILE A 123 2.28 5.30 -12.01
N ILE A 124 1.44 5.49 -11.03
CA ILE A 124 1.79 5.46 -9.62
C ILE A 124 0.95 4.41 -8.91
N VAL A 125 1.62 3.44 -8.33
CA VAL A 125 1.01 2.36 -7.56
C VAL A 125 1.30 2.60 -6.08
N LEU A 126 0.27 2.80 -5.28
CA LEU A 126 0.42 2.84 -3.83
C LEU A 126 0.13 1.46 -3.23
N TRP A 127 1.12 0.88 -2.60
CA TRP A 127 1.00 -0.30 -1.77
C TRP A 127 0.91 0.09 -0.30
N ASP A 128 -0.28 0.00 0.29
CA ASP A 128 -0.48 0.13 1.74
C ASP A 128 -0.26 -1.23 2.40
N MET A 129 0.90 -1.36 3.07
CA MET A 129 1.35 -2.61 3.68
C MET A 129 1.04 -2.72 5.18
N ALA A 130 -0.02 -2.06 5.65
CA ALA A 130 -0.31 -1.93 7.08
C ALA A 130 -0.41 -3.27 7.83
N TYR A 131 -0.83 -4.35 7.16
CA TYR A 131 -1.07 -5.68 7.75
C TYR A 131 -0.16 -6.79 7.24
N THR A 132 0.85 -6.46 6.43
CA THR A 132 1.73 -7.43 5.75
C THR A 132 2.36 -8.45 6.71
N ASP A 133 2.71 -8.03 7.92
CA ASP A 133 3.38 -8.91 8.89
C ASP A 133 2.43 -9.89 9.62
N TYR A 134 1.13 -9.86 9.30
CA TYR A 134 0.10 -10.77 9.85
C TYR A 134 -0.55 -11.65 8.78
N ALA A 135 -0.12 -11.57 7.54
CA ALA A 135 -0.80 -12.18 6.40
C ALA A 135 -0.17 -13.49 5.90
N GLY A 136 0.73 -14.08 6.66
CA GLY A 136 1.41 -15.33 6.31
C GLY A 136 2.93 -15.21 6.24
N ASP A 137 3.57 -16.12 5.49
CA ASP A 137 5.02 -16.13 5.34
C ASP A 137 5.51 -14.83 4.69
N LYS A 138 6.54 -14.23 5.30
CA LYS A 138 7.06 -12.92 4.90
C LYS A 138 7.60 -12.86 3.47
N ASP A 139 8.11 -13.98 2.96
CA ASP A 139 8.70 -14.04 1.62
C ASP A 139 7.61 -14.28 0.58
N GLU A 140 6.63 -15.14 0.89
CA GLU A 140 5.47 -15.41 0.03
C GLU A 140 4.62 -14.15 -0.17
N VAL A 141 4.26 -13.44 0.90
CA VAL A 141 3.40 -12.25 0.82
C VAL A 141 4.06 -11.05 0.14
N ARG A 142 5.38 -11.11 -0.11
CA ARG A 142 6.15 -10.08 -0.83
C ARG A 142 6.64 -10.53 -2.20
N GLU A 143 6.34 -11.76 -2.61
CA GLU A 143 6.80 -12.33 -3.88
C GLU A 143 6.37 -11.49 -5.08
N PHE A 144 5.20 -10.88 -5.03
CA PHE A 144 4.68 -9.99 -6.08
C PHE A 144 5.61 -8.82 -6.42
N LEU A 145 6.51 -8.41 -5.52
CA LEU A 145 7.46 -7.31 -5.77
C LEU A 145 8.35 -7.58 -7.00
N LYS A 146 8.53 -8.85 -7.39
CA LYS A 146 9.24 -9.23 -8.62
C LYS A 146 8.61 -8.66 -9.89
N TYR A 147 7.28 -8.41 -9.89
CA TYR A 147 6.58 -7.83 -11.04
C TYR A 147 6.88 -6.35 -11.25
N PHE A 148 7.51 -5.70 -10.25
CA PHE A 148 8.04 -4.34 -10.33
C PHE A 148 9.53 -4.28 -10.69
N ASP A 149 10.18 -5.43 -10.96
CA ASP A 149 11.56 -5.46 -11.44
C ASP A 149 11.65 -4.73 -12.79
N ASP A 150 12.69 -3.93 -12.99
CA ASP A 150 12.94 -3.21 -14.24
C ASP A 150 11.70 -2.45 -14.81
N MET A 151 10.88 -1.87 -13.93
CA MET A 151 9.68 -1.12 -14.32
C MET A 151 10.02 0.08 -15.23
N PRO A 152 9.10 0.51 -16.12
CA PRO A 152 9.28 1.74 -16.91
C PRO A 152 9.60 2.97 -16.06
N LYS A 153 10.42 3.90 -16.57
CA LYS A 153 10.88 5.09 -15.81
C LYS A 153 9.75 6.02 -15.36
N ASN A 154 8.62 6.01 -16.04
CA ASN A 154 7.40 6.76 -15.71
C ASN A 154 6.43 5.96 -14.82
N MET A 155 6.89 4.84 -14.25
CA MET A 155 6.23 4.14 -13.16
C MET A 155 6.93 4.43 -11.83
N LEU A 156 6.12 4.61 -10.79
CA LEU A 156 6.57 4.80 -9.41
C LEU A 156 5.76 3.88 -8.48
N LEU A 157 6.46 3.02 -7.76
CA LEU A 157 5.86 2.26 -6.65
C LEU A 157 6.07 3.07 -5.37
N LEU A 158 4.98 3.41 -4.71
CA LEU A 158 4.96 4.04 -3.40
C LEU A 158 4.49 3.02 -2.36
N VAL A 159 5.23 2.91 -1.26
CA VAL A 159 4.90 1.97 -0.19
C VAL A 159 4.58 2.76 1.08
N ALA A 160 3.35 2.63 1.57
CA ALA A 160 2.95 3.19 2.85
C ALA A 160 3.24 2.19 3.97
N PHE A 161 4.39 2.36 4.61
CA PHE A 161 4.80 1.57 5.76
C PHE A 161 4.22 2.14 7.06
N SER A 162 3.73 1.27 7.93
CA SER A 162 3.17 1.66 9.22
C SER A 162 3.66 0.77 10.35
N MET A 163 4.12 1.38 11.44
CA MET A 163 4.45 0.67 12.68
C MET A 163 3.23 0.44 13.58
N SER A 164 2.08 1.00 13.22
CA SER A 164 0.87 1.00 14.07
C SER A 164 0.38 -0.41 14.38
N LYS A 165 0.46 -1.32 13.40
CA LYS A 165 0.01 -2.72 13.54
C LYS A 165 1.20 -3.66 13.73
N SER A 166 2.15 -3.65 12.80
CA SER A 166 3.30 -4.57 12.76
C SER A 166 4.19 -4.53 13.99
N PHE A 167 4.23 -3.38 14.69
CA PHE A 167 5.03 -3.18 15.89
C PHE A 167 4.18 -2.88 17.13
N LEU A 168 2.84 -2.97 17.04
CA LEU A 168 1.88 -2.74 18.13
C LEU A 168 2.02 -1.37 18.83
N ILE A 169 2.54 -0.36 18.14
CA ILE A 169 2.77 0.98 18.69
C ILE A 169 1.88 2.03 18.03
N TYR A 170 0.60 1.72 17.87
CA TYR A 170 -0.40 2.53 17.18
C TYR A 170 -0.36 4.02 17.57
N GLY A 171 -0.31 4.32 18.87
CA GLY A 171 -0.37 5.67 19.40
C GLY A 171 0.89 6.51 19.16
N MET A 172 2.02 5.89 18.83
CA MET A 172 3.29 6.61 18.62
C MET A 172 3.40 7.27 17.25
N ARG A 173 2.44 7.04 16.36
CA ARG A 173 2.33 7.67 15.04
C ARG A 173 3.63 7.62 14.24
N SER A 174 4.13 6.43 13.93
CA SER A 174 5.34 6.25 13.13
C SER A 174 5.10 5.33 11.93
N GLY A 175 5.69 5.72 10.84
CA GLY A 175 5.68 5.01 9.56
C GLY A 175 6.66 5.66 8.59
N ALA A 176 6.57 5.29 7.34
CA ALA A 176 7.35 5.89 6.27
C ALA A 176 6.60 5.80 4.94
N LEU A 177 6.83 6.77 4.07
CA LEU A 177 6.56 6.64 2.65
C LEU A 177 7.86 6.25 1.96
N ILE A 178 7.83 5.16 1.20
CA ILE A 178 8.98 4.64 0.47
C ILE A 178 8.67 4.77 -1.03
N GLY A 179 9.51 5.49 -1.76
CA GLY A 179 9.45 5.58 -3.21
C GLY A 179 10.43 4.59 -3.85
N VAL A 180 9.98 3.90 -4.88
CA VAL A 180 10.79 2.93 -5.66
C VAL A 180 10.58 3.16 -7.14
N SER A 181 11.66 3.39 -7.89
CA SER A 181 11.63 3.59 -9.34
C SER A 181 12.96 3.14 -9.96
N THR A 182 12.94 2.86 -11.26
CA THR A 182 14.17 2.63 -12.06
C THR A 182 14.87 3.94 -12.46
N SER A 183 14.20 5.10 -12.33
CA SER A 183 14.78 6.41 -12.56
C SER A 183 15.30 7.00 -11.26
N LYS A 184 16.61 7.29 -11.25
CA LYS A 184 17.22 8.00 -10.12
C LYS A 184 16.66 9.40 -9.97
N GLU A 185 16.38 10.09 -11.06
CA GLU A 185 15.82 11.44 -11.08
C GLU A 185 14.46 11.46 -10.39
N VAL A 186 13.57 10.49 -10.67
CA VAL A 186 12.27 10.35 -10.02
C VAL A 186 12.42 10.12 -8.50
N ILE A 187 13.41 9.35 -8.08
CA ILE A 187 13.65 9.11 -6.65
C ILE A 187 14.29 10.32 -5.96
N ASP A 188 15.14 11.07 -6.63
CA ASP A 188 15.68 12.33 -6.09
C ASP A 188 14.57 13.38 -5.97
N GLU A 189 13.65 13.48 -6.94
CA GLU A 189 12.46 14.34 -6.87
C GLU A 189 11.51 13.91 -5.74
N PHE A 190 11.24 12.59 -5.60
CA PHE A 190 10.49 12.04 -4.48
C PHE A 190 11.07 12.48 -3.14
N ASP A 191 12.40 12.33 -2.95
CA ASP A 191 13.10 12.70 -1.71
C ASP A 191 12.91 14.19 -1.40
N CYS A 192 13.13 15.06 -2.36
CA CYS A 192 12.96 16.50 -2.22
C CYS A 192 11.50 16.88 -1.90
N THR A 193 10.54 16.36 -2.69
CA THR A 193 9.12 16.69 -2.57
C THR A 193 8.56 16.24 -1.23
N ILE A 194 8.82 15.00 -0.83
CA ILE A 194 8.27 14.47 0.42
C ILE A 194 8.96 15.07 1.64
N THR A 195 10.25 15.34 1.57
CA THR A 195 10.97 16.04 2.65
C THR A 195 10.41 17.46 2.85
N TYR A 196 10.18 18.21 1.75
CA TYR A 196 9.57 19.54 1.81
C TYR A 196 8.13 19.46 2.37
N SER A 197 7.31 18.54 1.85
CA SER A 197 5.93 18.38 2.29
C SER A 197 5.84 17.96 3.77
N ASN A 198 6.72 17.06 4.22
CA ASN A 198 6.88 16.70 5.63
C ASN A 198 7.16 17.92 6.50
N ARG A 199 8.12 18.74 6.08
CA ARG A 199 8.49 19.96 6.80
C ARG A 199 7.33 20.96 6.89
N ALA A 200 6.56 21.09 5.82
CA ALA A 200 5.44 22.03 5.74
C ALA A 200 4.22 21.58 6.55
N THR A 201 3.98 20.25 6.64
CA THR A 201 2.75 19.72 7.24
C THR A 201 2.88 19.46 8.74
N TRP A 202 3.92 18.75 9.18
CA TRP A 202 4.13 18.37 10.59
C TRP A 202 5.55 18.56 11.11
N SER A 203 6.39 19.25 10.35
CA SER A 203 7.76 19.62 10.69
C SER A 203 8.74 18.45 10.81
N ASN A 204 8.40 17.38 11.53
CA ASN A 204 9.24 16.18 11.68
C ASN A 204 8.39 15.00 12.16
N GLY A 205 8.88 13.76 11.92
CA GLY A 205 8.24 12.56 12.43
C GLY A 205 8.57 12.25 13.90
N SER A 206 7.82 11.30 14.49
CA SER A 206 8.02 10.84 15.87
C SER A 206 9.39 10.15 16.04
N ARG A 207 10.33 10.83 16.68
CA ARG A 207 11.69 10.29 16.89
C ARG A 207 11.71 9.03 17.78
N GLY A 208 10.86 8.97 18.81
CA GLY A 208 10.84 7.84 19.75
C GLY A 208 10.58 6.51 19.04
N ALA A 209 9.52 6.44 18.23
CA ALA A 209 9.17 5.24 17.50
C ALA A 209 10.20 4.89 16.41
N GLN A 210 10.72 5.89 15.69
CA GLN A 210 11.80 5.67 14.73
C GLN A 210 13.04 5.08 15.39
N LYS A 211 13.39 5.58 16.58
CA LYS A 211 14.53 5.07 17.37
C LYS A 211 14.29 3.60 17.77
N VAL A 212 13.09 3.25 18.22
CA VAL A 212 12.73 1.84 18.54
C VAL A 212 12.95 0.94 17.32
N LEU A 213 12.44 1.34 16.14
CA LEU A 213 12.65 0.56 14.92
C LEU A 213 14.13 0.39 14.59
N ALA A 214 14.90 1.48 14.66
CA ALA A 214 16.33 1.47 14.36
C ALA A 214 17.11 0.55 15.31
N GLU A 215 16.80 0.58 16.60
CA GLU A 215 17.43 -0.30 17.61
C GLU A 215 17.07 -1.77 17.37
N VAL A 216 15.78 -2.07 17.13
CA VAL A 216 15.35 -3.44 16.84
C VAL A 216 16.03 -3.99 15.59
N MET A 217 16.17 -3.18 14.54
CA MET A 217 16.81 -3.62 13.30
C MET A 217 18.34 -3.71 13.40
N ALA A 218 18.96 -2.94 14.28
CA ALA A 218 20.42 -2.96 14.50
C ALA A 218 20.88 -4.10 15.42
N ASP A 219 20.01 -4.62 16.28
CA ASP A 219 20.32 -5.70 17.22
C ASP A 219 19.65 -7.01 16.77
N PRO A 220 20.45 -8.02 16.32
CA PRO A 220 19.89 -9.29 15.86
C PRO A 220 19.07 -10.04 16.93
N ALA A 221 19.44 -9.95 18.21
CA ALA A 221 18.72 -10.62 19.28
C ALA A 221 17.37 -9.94 19.57
N LEU A 222 17.32 -8.61 19.56
CA LEU A 222 16.06 -7.86 19.65
C LEU A 222 15.15 -8.12 18.44
N LYS A 223 15.75 -8.18 17.26
CA LYS A 223 14.99 -8.48 16.03
C LYS A 223 14.37 -9.87 16.07
N GLU A 224 15.16 -10.90 16.41
CA GLU A 224 14.67 -12.28 16.53
C GLU A 224 13.55 -12.40 17.57
N ARG A 225 13.72 -11.78 18.74
CA ARG A 225 12.68 -11.74 19.77
C ARG A 225 11.40 -11.07 19.29
N THR A 226 11.52 -9.92 18.62
CA THR A 226 10.38 -9.17 18.08
C THR A 226 9.66 -9.97 16.99
N ASP A 227 10.39 -10.60 16.09
CA ASP A 227 9.83 -11.42 15.01
C ASP A 227 9.11 -12.64 15.57
N LYS A 228 9.68 -13.31 16.60
CA LYS A 228 9.05 -14.46 17.27
C LYS A 228 7.75 -14.05 17.98
N GLU A 229 7.77 -12.98 18.76
CA GLU A 229 6.58 -12.49 19.47
C GLU A 229 5.47 -12.09 18.49
N ARG A 230 5.82 -11.41 17.38
CA ARG A 230 4.86 -11.07 16.33
C ARG A 230 4.27 -12.31 15.67
N GLN A 231 5.06 -13.36 15.42
CA GLN A 231 4.57 -14.61 14.86
C GLN A 231 3.57 -15.30 15.80
N GLU A 232 3.79 -15.29 17.10
CA GLU A 232 2.85 -15.84 18.08
C GLU A 232 1.47 -15.14 18.00
N TYR A 233 1.45 -13.80 17.80
CA TYR A 233 0.20 -13.06 17.59
C TYR A 233 -0.43 -13.35 16.22
N ALA A 234 0.36 -13.47 15.17
CA ALA A 234 -0.12 -13.83 13.84
C ALA A 234 -0.82 -15.19 13.86
N ASP A 235 -0.20 -16.20 14.47
CA ASP A 235 -0.76 -17.55 14.63
C ASP A 235 -2.05 -17.53 15.44
N LEU A 236 -2.11 -16.73 16.52
CA LEU A 236 -3.33 -16.58 17.32
C LEU A 236 -4.46 -15.94 16.53
N ILE A 237 -4.18 -14.91 15.73
CA ILE A 237 -5.17 -14.25 14.87
C ILE A 237 -5.68 -15.22 13.81
N ALA A 238 -4.77 -15.94 13.12
CA ALA A 238 -5.15 -16.94 12.12
C ALA A 238 -6.03 -18.05 12.72
N LYS A 239 -5.69 -18.55 13.92
CA LYS A 239 -6.51 -19.54 14.62
C LYS A 239 -7.92 -19.02 14.93
N ARG A 240 -8.03 -17.77 15.40
CA ARG A 240 -9.34 -17.14 15.71
C ARG A 240 -10.15 -16.92 14.43
N ALA A 241 -9.53 -16.46 13.37
CA ALA A 241 -10.18 -16.28 12.07
C ALA A 241 -10.72 -17.61 11.54
N LYS A 242 -9.94 -18.69 11.62
CA LYS A 242 -10.38 -20.01 11.19
C LYS A 242 -11.61 -20.48 11.96
N ILE A 243 -11.60 -20.39 13.31
CA ILE A 243 -12.73 -20.77 14.14
C ILE A 243 -13.98 -19.96 13.74
N PHE A 244 -13.84 -18.63 13.61
CA PHE A 244 -14.96 -17.78 13.21
C PHE A 244 -15.53 -18.17 11.83
N CYS A 245 -14.67 -18.43 10.85
CA CYS A 245 -15.10 -18.80 9.51
C CYS A 245 -15.81 -20.17 9.50
N ASP A 246 -15.30 -21.13 10.26
CA ASP A 246 -15.89 -22.46 10.34
C ASP A 246 -17.28 -22.39 10.99
N GLU A 247 -17.42 -21.70 12.13
CA GLU A 247 -18.71 -21.51 12.81
C GLU A 247 -19.70 -20.68 11.97
N ALA A 248 -19.22 -19.65 11.26
CA ALA A 248 -20.06 -18.85 10.36
C ALA A 248 -20.68 -19.71 9.25
N LYS A 249 -19.91 -20.65 8.69
CA LYS A 249 -20.44 -21.62 7.71
C LYS A 249 -21.50 -22.54 8.29
N GLU A 250 -21.30 -23.04 9.53
CA GLU A 250 -22.26 -23.92 10.20
C GLU A 250 -23.61 -23.25 10.42
N VAL A 251 -23.63 -21.95 10.73
CA VAL A 251 -24.88 -21.19 10.96
C VAL A 251 -25.41 -20.50 9.69
N GLY A 252 -24.75 -20.68 8.55
CA GLY A 252 -25.17 -20.09 7.27
C GLY A 252 -24.98 -18.57 7.19
N LEU A 253 -24.06 -18.00 7.98
CA LEU A 253 -23.72 -16.59 7.91
C LEU A 253 -22.91 -16.31 6.64
N PRO A 254 -23.38 -15.43 5.73
CA PRO A 254 -22.62 -15.09 4.55
C PRO A 254 -21.39 -14.27 4.92
N ILE A 255 -20.21 -14.81 4.61
CA ILE A 255 -18.91 -14.14 4.78
C ILE A 255 -18.12 -14.21 3.48
N LEU A 256 -17.24 -13.26 3.26
CA LEU A 256 -16.29 -13.35 2.15
C LEU A 256 -15.33 -14.52 2.35
N PRO A 257 -14.83 -15.15 1.27
CA PRO A 257 -13.79 -16.17 1.37
C PRO A 257 -12.56 -15.58 2.07
N TYR A 258 -12.09 -16.29 3.07
CA TYR A 258 -10.94 -15.85 3.85
C TYR A 258 -9.70 -16.62 3.42
#